data_9f3ef2def9ea855abffe9b6620a7d7de
#
_entry.id   9f3ef2def9ea855abffe9b6620a7d7de
#
_cell.length_a   1.000
_cell.length_b   1.000
_cell.length_c   1.000
_cell.angle_alpha   90.00
_cell.angle_beta   90.00
_cell.angle_gamma   90.00
#
_symmetry.space_group_name_H-M   'P 1'
#
loop_
_entity.id
_entity.type
_entity.pdbx_description
1 polymer ?
#
loop_
_entity_poly.entity_id
_entity_poly.type
_entity_poly.pdbx_seq_one_letter_code
_entity_poly.pdbx_strand_id
1 'polypeptide(L)'
;MNKLKLFSKTYIFTMGIISLIILISNVLIYLALPKVYVNNKQKEADKIIEALIEQVSKSDNEESFKIAKNFAEKYNIQVLLTIGDEKRVFQGLHKVDIYVNEEEITENSLIIPNLSGENIIESFDDENGEIFGQYININNLSIIKSRDFKKSNDVNGSAKIVMDLESFTETRDIILKILPYSIFISLLIALIASYIYARKITTPIKEICDVTKKMENLNKEAFCEVKTEDEIGILAANVNSLYENLLNTIVSLEEEIKNVSESEK
;
A
#
# COMPACT_ATOMS: atom_id res chain seq x y z
N MET A 1 -27.05 -16.66 -29.46
CA MET A 1 -26.31 -16.25 -28.27
C MET A 1 -25.96 -17.47 -27.44
N ASN A 2 -24.69 -17.91 -27.42
CA ASN A 2 -24.24 -19.02 -26.59
C ASN A 2 -24.41 -18.64 -25.11
N LYS A 3 -25.39 -19.26 -24.42
CA LYS A 3 -25.53 -19.12 -22.97
C LYS A 3 -24.32 -19.77 -22.33
N LEU A 4 -23.37 -18.95 -21.85
CA LEU A 4 -22.25 -19.43 -21.02
C LEU A 4 -22.82 -20.32 -19.91
N LYS A 5 -22.24 -21.50 -19.70
CA LYS A 5 -22.61 -22.41 -18.60
C LYS A 5 -22.41 -21.69 -17.25
N LEU A 6 -23.18 -22.01 -16.25
CA LEU A 6 -23.14 -21.39 -14.92
C LEU A 6 -21.71 -21.28 -14.38
N PHE A 7 -20.93 -22.34 -14.50
CA PHE A 7 -19.51 -22.36 -14.11
C PHE A 7 -18.70 -21.25 -14.77
N SER A 8 -18.81 -21.08 -16.09
CA SER A 8 -18.04 -20.05 -16.81
C SER A 8 -18.45 -18.63 -16.39
N LYS A 9 -19.73 -18.41 -16.10
CA LYS A 9 -20.20 -17.09 -15.60
C LYS A 9 -19.62 -16.78 -14.22
N THR A 10 -19.70 -17.72 -13.29
CA THR A 10 -19.17 -17.58 -11.93
C THR A 10 -17.67 -17.39 -11.96
N TYR A 11 -16.96 -18.17 -12.76
CA TYR A 11 -15.50 -18.07 -12.93
C TYR A 11 -15.08 -16.69 -13.45
N ILE A 12 -15.69 -16.20 -14.52
CA ILE A 12 -15.37 -14.88 -15.09
C ILE A 12 -15.70 -13.76 -14.10
N PHE A 13 -16.83 -13.87 -13.41
CA PHE A 13 -17.27 -12.86 -12.46
C PHE A 13 -16.32 -12.78 -11.23
N THR A 14 -15.99 -13.92 -10.62
CA THR A 14 -15.07 -13.97 -9.47
C THR A 14 -13.67 -13.57 -9.87
N MET A 15 -13.17 -13.99 -11.04
CA MET A 15 -11.90 -13.54 -11.59
C MET A 15 -11.87 -12.03 -11.79
N GLY A 16 -12.95 -11.46 -12.33
CA GLY A 16 -13.06 -10.00 -12.55
C GLY A 16 -13.00 -9.23 -11.24
N ILE A 17 -13.73 -9.66 -10.21
CA ILE A 17 -13.71 -9.02 -8.89
C ILE A 17 -12.31 -9.09 -8.26
N ILE A 18 -11.69 -10.26 -8.24
CA ILE A 18 -10.36 -10.44 -7.65
C ILE A 18 -9.33 -9.59 -8.40
N SER A 19 -9.36 -9.60 -9.73
CA SER A 19 -8.46 -8.76 -10.54
C SER A 19 -8.66 -7.28 -10.29
N LEU A 20 -9.90 -6.83 -10.12
CA LEU A 20 -10.21 -5.43 -9.81
C LEU A 20 -9.66 -5.02 -8.44
N ILE A 21 -9.84 -5.85 -7.41
CA ILE A 21 -9.31 -5.60 -6.07
C ILE A 21 -7.78 -5.49 -6.09
N ILE A 22 -7.11 -6.40 -6.80
CA ILE A 22 -5.66 -6.39 -6.96
C ILE A 22 -5.19 -5.11 -7.66
N LEU A 23 -5.87 -4.70 -8.73
CA LEU A 23 -5.53 -3.50 -9.48
C LEU A 23 -5.69 -2.25 -8.60
N ILE A 24 -6.81 -2.14 -7.89
CA ILE A 24 -7.05 -1.02 -6.95
C ILE A 24 -5.98 -1.00 -5.86
N SER A 25 -5.62 -2.16 -5.27
CA SER A 25 -4.57 -2.25 -4.25
C SER A 25 -3.22 -1.77 -4.76
N ASN A 26 -2.80 -2.17 -5.96
CA ASN A 26 -1.54 -1.71 -6.56
C ASN A 26 -1.54 -0.20 -6.84
N VAL A 27 -2.66 0.35 -7.33
CA VAL A 27 -2.82 1.80 -7.54
C VAL A 27 -2.74 2.56 -6.22
N LEU A 28 -3.40 2.06 -5.15
CA LEU A 28 -3.35 2.69 -3.83
C LEU A 28 -1.92 2.68 -3.25
N ILE A 29 -1.20 1.57 -3.38
CA ILE A 29 0.20 1.49 -2.94
C ILE A 29 1.05 2.52 -3.70
N TYR A 30 0.91 2.59 -5.02
CA TYR A 30 1.64 3.55 -5.84
C TYR A 30 1.38 5.00 -5.44
N LEU A 31 0.13 5.36 -5.14
CA LEU A 31 -0.25 6.72 -4.73
C LEU A 31 0.12 7.04 -3.28
N ALA A 32 0.05 6.06 -2.38
CA ALA A 32 0.30 6.26 -0.95
C ALA A 32 1.79 6.28 -0.60
N LEU A 33 2.61 5.48 -1.29
CA LEU A 33 4.01 5.29 -0.96
C LEU A 33 4.81 6.59 -0.92
N PRO A 34 4.74 7.51 -1.93
CA PRO A 34 5.45 8.78 -1.89
C PRO A 34 5.11 9.59 -0.64
N LYS A 35 3.83 9.65 -0.32
CA LYS A 35 3.32 10.43 0.81
C LYS A 35 3.79 9.90 2.17
N VAL A 36 3.77 8.57 2.32
CA VAL A 36 4.25 7.89 3.54
C VAL A 36 5.76 8.08 3.69
N TYR A 37 6.52 7.92 2.60
CA TYR A 37 7.97 8.09 2.62
C TYR A 37 8.37 9.51 3.04
N VAL A 38 7.82 10.53 2.38
CA VAL A 38 8.10 11.95 2.69
C VAL A 38 7.72 12.28 4.13
N ASN A 39 6.54 11.83 4.60
CA ASN A 39 6.10 12.08 5.97
C ASN A 39 7.03 11.42 7.01
N ASN A 40 7.52 10.22 6.74
CA ASN A 40 8.47 9.54 7.63
C ASN A 40 9.83 10.27 7.66
N LYS A 41 10.31 10.73 6.49
CA LYS A 41 11.55 11.51 6.40
C LYS A 41 11.45 12.89 7.07
N GLN A 42 10.29 13.53 6.98
CA GLN A 42 10.03 14.77 7.72
C GLN A 42 10.13 14.57 9.24
N LYS A 43 9.50 13.50 9.76
CA LYS A 43 9.59 13.14 11.19
C LYS A 43 11.02 12.78 11.62
N GLU A 44 11.79 12.16 10.74
CA GLU A 44 13.20 11.87 10.98
C GLU A 44 14.02 13.17 11.07
N ALA A 45 13.81 14.09 10.13
CA ALA A 45 14.45 15.40 10.11
C ALA A 45 14.10 16.22 11.37
N ASP A 46 12.83 16.20 11.82
CA ASP A 46 12.42 16.87 13.06
C ASP A 46 13.18 16.34 14.29
N LYS A 47 13.32 15.03 14.40
CA LYS A 47 14.10 14.41 15.50
C LYS A 47 15.58 14.76 15.44
N ILE A 48 16.15 14.81 14.25
CA ILE A 48 17.58 15.13 14.07
C ILE A 48 17.84 16.59 14.46
N ILE A 49 17.01 17.55 14.00
CA ILE A 49 17.21 18.95 14.32
C ILE A 49 16.98 19.23 15.81
N GLU A 50 16.01 18.59 16.44
CA GLU A 50 15.78 18.71 17.89
C GLU A 50 16.96 18.19 18.69
N ALA A 51 17.47 17.01 18.34
CA ALA A 51 18.64 16.44 18.99
C ALA A 51 19.92 17.27 18.78
N LEU A 52 20.08 17.85 17.59
CA LEU A 52 21.18 18.76 17.29
C LEU A 52 21.10 20.01 18.19
N ILE A 53 19.95 20.68 18.23
CA ILE A 53 19.74 21.89 19.01
C ILE A 53 19.92 21.62 20.49
N GLU A 54 19.44 20.50 21.03
CA GLU A 54 19.60 20.14 22.43
C GLU A 54 21.09 20.05 22.82
N GLN A 55 21.94 19.49 21.98
CA GLN A 55 23.37 19.37 22.26
C GLN A 55 24.10 20.70 22.06
N VAL A 56 23.84 21.40 20.95
CA VAL A 56 24.47 22.68 20.60
C VAL A 56 24.13 23.76 21.60
N SER A 57 22.89 23.79 22.12
CA SER A 57 22.48 24.84 23.09
C SER A 57 23.23 24.76 24.44
N LYS A 58 23.74 23.58 24.79
CA LYS A 58 24.44 23.30 26.06
C LYS A 58 25.97 23.40 25.96
N SER A 59 26.52 23.43 24.72
CA SER A 59 27.96 23.39 24.43
C SER A 59 28.53 24.78 24.20
N ASP A 60 29.85 24.96 24.22
CA ASP A 60 30.51 26.20 23.75
C ASP A 60 30.42 26.32 22.21
N ASN A 61 30.94 27.40 21.62
CA ASN A 61 30.82 27.63 20.17
C ASN A 61 31.63 26.62 19.35
N GLU A 62 32.87 26.37 19.73
CA GLU A 62 33.77 25.43 19.04
C GLU A 62 33.25 23.99 19.11
N GLU A 63 32.77 23.58 20.28
CA GLU A 63 32.18 22.26 20.49
C GLU A 63 30.86 22.12 19.70
N SER A 64 30.06 23.18 19.63
CA SER A 64 28.81 23.21 18.83
C SER A 64 29.06 22.92 17.36
N PHE A 65 30.10 23.47 16.78
CA PHE A 65 30.49 23.23 15.39
C PHE A 65 30.97 21.76 15.18
N LYS A 66 31.73 21.22 16.14
CA LYS A 66 32.11 19.78 16.11
C LYS A 66 30.89 18.85 16.20
N ILE A 67 29.93 19.20 17.05
CA ILE A 67 28.66 18.48 17.14
C ILE A 67 27.92 18.51 15.80
N ALA A 68 27.80 19.69 15.17
CA ALA A 68 27.14 19.86 13.89
C ALA A 68 27.82 19.02 12.77
N LYS A 69 29.16 19.01 12.75
CA LYS A 69 29.93 18.16 11.82
C LYS A 69 29.63 16.67 12.05
N ASN A 70 29.66 16.20 13.29
CA ASN A 70 29.36 14.80 13.62
C ASN A 70 27.93 14.40 13.22
N PHE A 71 26.96 15.31 13.37
CA PHE A 71 25.60 15.09 12.92
C PHE A 71 25.51 15.00 11.39
N ALA A 72 26.18 15.91 10.67
CA ALA A 72 26.23 15.89 9.22
C ALA A 72 26.78 14.56 8.70
N GLU A 73 27.89 14.07 9.25
CA GLU A 73 28.52 12.80 8.88
C GLU A 73 27.66 11.59 9.26
N LYS A 74 27.14 11.59 10.51
CA LYS A 74 26.35 10.45 11.04
C LYS A 74 25.07 10.21 10.28
N TYR A 75 24.36 11.27 9.94
CA TYR A 75 23.04 11.19 9.29
C TYR A 75 23.11 11.41 7.78
N ASN A 76 24.31 11.66 7.25
CA ASN A 76 24.56 11.97 5.83
C ASN A 76 23.66 13.11 5.32
N ILE A 77 23.65 14.22 6.06
CA ILE A 77 22.86 15.42 5.80
C ILE A 77 23.78 16.64 5.72
N GLN A 78 23.27 17.72 5.15
CA GLN A 78 23.92 19.01 5.28
C GLN A 78 23.37 19.73 6.51
N VAL A 79 24.27 20.31 7.31
CA VAL A 79 23.95 21.09 8.51
C VAL A 79 24.52 22.48 8.35
N LEU A 80 23.67 23.50 8.37
CA LEU A 80 24.04 24.88 8.46
C LEU A 80 23.79 25.32 9.91
N LEU A 81 24.84 25.73 10.61
CA LEU A 81 24.77 26.21 11.99
C LEU A 81 25.25 27.66 12.06
N THR A 82 24.39 28.54 12.55
CA THR A 82 24.68 29.94 12.81
C THR A 82 24.68 30.21 14.31
N ILE A 83 25.70 30.83 14.86
CA ILE A 83 25.81 31.19 16.27
C ILE A 83 26.31 32.63 16.33
N GLY A 84 25.45 33.59 16.69
CA GLY A 84 25.76 35.04 16.58
C GLY A 84 26.04 35.39 15.12
N ASP A 85 27.22 35.96 14.86
CA ASP A 85 27.65 36.33 13.51
C ASP A 85 28.42 35.22 12.77
N GLU A 86 28.69 34.10 13.42
CA GLU A 86 29.46 33.01 12.85
C GLU A 86 28.55 31.96 12.23
N LYS A 87 28.78 31.70 10.93
CA LYS A 87 27.98 30.76 10.11
C LYS A 87 28.90 29.70 9.52
N ARG A 88 28.63 28.44 9.79
CA ARG A 88 29.39 27.27 9.22
C ARG A 88 28.48 26.24 8.65
N VAL A 89 28.92 25.67 7.52
CA VAL A 89 28.21 24.59 6.79
C VAL A 89 29.01 23.29 6.91
N PHE A 90 28.34 22.22 7.26
CA PHE A 90 28.91 20.87 7.36
C PHE A 90 28.15 19.95 6.43
N GLN A 91 28.90 19.12 5.67
CA GLN A 91 28.32 18.15 4.75
C GLN A 91 28.62 16.72 5.20
N GLY A 92 27.67 15.81 4.96
CA GLY A 92 27.87 14.39 5.15
C GLY A 92 28.81 13.78 4.11
N LEU A 93 28.95 12.44 4.11
CA LEU A 93 29.86 11.71 3.22
C LEU A 93 29.50 11.85 1.74
N HIS A 94 28.23 12.10 1.40
CA HIS A 94 27.80 12.40 0.04
C HIS A 94 27.66 13.92 -0.07
N LYS A 95 28.38 14.50 -1.03
CA LYS A 95 28.23 15.92 -1.35
C LYS A 95 26.82 16.15 -1.89
N VAL A 96 25.97 16.76 -1.10
CA VAL A 96 24.67 17.25 -1.54
C VAL A 96 24.83 18.70 -1.91
N ASP A 97 24.95 18.99 -3.19
CA ASP A 97 25.05 20.35 -3.70
C ASP A 97 23.65 21.00 -3.72
N ILE A 98 23.12 21.35 -2.55
CA ILE A 98 21.83 22.02 -2.42
C ILE A 98 22.06 23.40 -1.81
N TYR A 99 21.63 24.43 -2.55
CA TYR A 99 21.63 25.80 -2.11
C TYR A 99 20.19 26.29 -1.96
N VAL A 100 19.93 27.05 -0.94
CA VAL A 100 18.59 27.50 -0.64
C VAL A 100 18.63 29.02 -0.45
N ASN A 101 17.80 29.69 -1.24
CA ASN A 101 17.66 31.15 -1.10
C ASN A 101 16.92 31.45 0.22
N GLU A 102 17.47 32.32 1.07
CA GLU A 102 16.95 32.58 2.43
C GLU A 102 15.55 33.19 2.45
N GLU A 103 15.12 33.86 1.37
CA GLU A 103 13.82 34.52 1.29
C GLU A 103 12.62 33.58 1.04
N GLU A 104 12.86 32.35 0.61
CA GLU A 104 11.78 31.40 0.26
C GLU A 104 11.53 30.28 1.28
N ILE A 105 12.27 30.25 2.41
CA ILE A 105 12.18 29.12 3.35
C ILE A 105 11.28 29.48 4.52
N THR A 106 10.05 29.01 4.47
CA THR A 106 9.19 28.89 5.65
C THR A 106 9.49 27.61 6.43
N GLU A 107 9.21 27.61 7.73
CA GLU A 107 9.57 26.59 8.74
C GLU A 107 9.30 25.12 8.39
N ASN A 108 8.65 24.80 7.28
CA ASN A 108 8.28 23.42 6.87
C ASN A 108 8.26 23.24 5.34
N SER A 109 9.19 23.85 4.61
CA SER A 109 9.16 23.73 3.15
C SER A 109 9.68 22.38 2.64
N LEU A 110 8.86 21.70 1.86
CA LEU A 110 9.27 20.66 0.93
C LEU A 110 9.67 21.36 -0.36
N ILE A 111 10.96 21.39 -0.70
CA ILE A 111 11.37 21.98 -1.97
C ILE A 111 11.14 20.96 -3.08
N ILE A 112 10.16 21.27 -3.91
CA ILE A 112 9.99 20.60 -5.20
C ILE A 112 10.86 21.37 -6.20
N PRO A 113 11.77 20.71 -6.94
CA PRO A 113 12.60 21.38 -7.92
C PRO A 113 11.72 22.16 -8.92
N ASN A 114 12.00 23.43 -9.08
CA ASN A 114 11.32 24.22 -10.09
C ASN A 114 11.84 23.80 -11.47
N LEU A 115 10.95 23.42 -12.37
CA LEU A 115 11.27 22.95 -13.74
C LEU A 115 11.92 24.01 -14.63
N SER A 116 12.11 25.24 -14.14
CA SER A 116 12.63 26.36 -14.93
C SER A 116 14.16 26.49 -14.96
N GLY A 117 14.91 25.65 -14.25
CA GLY A 117 16.37 25.56 -14.45
C GLY A 117 17.18 26.81 -14.07
N GLU A 118 16.67 27.65 -13.19
CA GLU A 118 17.43 28.79 -12.69
C GLU A 118 18.43 28.35 -11.62
N ASN A 119 19.70 28.68 -11.85
CA ASN A 119 20.81 28.41 -10.94
C ASN A 119 20.90 29.52 -9.88
N ILE A 120 20.79 29.15 -8.62
CA ILE A 120 21.01 30.07 -7.51
C ILE A 120 22.48 29.93 -7.07
N ILE A 121 23.18 31.02 -6.94
CA ILE A 121 24.58 31.04 -6.50
C ILE A 121 24.61 31.76 -5.13
N GLU A 122 24.97 31.03 -4.09
CA GLU A 122 25.41 31.62 -2.84
C GLU A 122 26.83 31.14 -2.50
N SER A 123 27.66 32.03 -1.94
CA SER A 123 28.99 31.71 -1.48
C SER A 123 28.98 31.47 0.01
N PHE A 124 29.49 30.33 0.45
CA PHE A 124 29.70 30.03 1.87
C PHE A 124 31.20 29.82 2.14
N ASP A 125 31.65 30.24 3.33
CA ASP A 125 32.99 29.91 3.82
C ASP A 125 32.96 28.47 4.38
N ASP A 126 33.87 27.61 3.94
CA ASP A 126 34.09 26.32 4.56
C ASP A 126 34.87 26.45 5.89
N GLU A 127 35.09 25.31 6.59
CA GLU A 127 35.85 25.29 7.85
C GLU A 127 37.32 25.74 7.70
N ASN A 128 37.81 25.95 6.46
CA ASN A 128 39.16 26.44 6.14
C ASN A 128 39.17 27.88 5.66
N GLY A 129 37.99 28.55 5.58
CA GLY A 129 37.87 29.93 5.11
C GLY A 129 37.95 30.08 3.59
N GLU A 130 37.80 29.00 2.82
CA GLU A 130 37.72 29.05 1.36
C GLU A 130 36.29 29.32 0.91
N ILE A 131 36.12 30.33 0.04
CA ILE A 131 34.83 30.68 -0.55
C ILE A 131 34.59 29.76 -1.74
N PHE A 132 33.64 28.85 -1.62
CA PHE A 132 33.17 28.02 -2.74
C PHE A 132 31.92 28.62 -3.36
N GLY A 133 32.00 28.98 -4.64
CA GLY A 133 30.84 29.22 -5.49
C GLY A 133 30.54 27.95 -6.28
N GLN A 134 29.45 27.31 -6.04
CA GLN A 134 29.04 26.14 -6.80
C GLN A 134 27.71 26.34 -7.52
N TYR A 135 27.66 25.84 -8.77
CA TYR A 135 26.43 25.77 -9.57
C TYR A 135 25.59 24.58 -9.15
N ILE A 136 24.27 24.80 -9.04
CA ILE A 136 23.37 23.75 -8.63
C ILE A 136 22.49 23.33 -9.79
N ASN A 137 22.42 22.02 -9.94
CA ASN A 137 21.39 21.37 -10.71
C ASN A 137 20.36 20.79 -9.73
N ILE A 138 19.26 21.51 -9.53
CA ILE A 138 18.21 21.08 -8.59
C ILE A 138 17.38 19.97 -9.28
N ASN A 139 17.96 18.80 -9.41
CA ASN A 139 17.21 17.61 -9.85
C ASN A 139 16.74 16.74 -8.69
N ASN A 140 17.10 17.06 -7.45
CA ASN A 140 16.85 16.22 -6.29
C ASN A 140 15.82 16.84 -5.35
N LEU A 141 14.85 16.04 -4.93
CA LEU A 141 13.89 16.41 -3.90
C LEU A 141 14.59 16.42 -2.54
N SER A 142 14.44 17.49 -1.75
CA SER A 142 15.09 17.62 -0.44
C SER A 142 14.12 18.15 0.62
N ILE A 143 14.35 17.73 1.86
CA ILE A 143 13.64 18.24 3.03
C ILE A 143 14.57 19.22 3.74
N ILE A 144 14.05 20.42 3.97
CA ILE A 144 14.76 21.46 4.74
C ILE A 144 14.00 21.71 6.02
N LYS A 145 14.71 21.69 7.14
CA LYS A 145 14.20 22.10 8.45
C LYS A 145 15.10 23.17 9.03
N SER A 146 14.49 24.25 9.49
CA SER A 146 15.18 25.35 10.17
C SER A 146 14.55 25.58 11.53
N ARG A 147 15.38 25.78 12.55
CA ARG A 147 14.91 26.17 13.89
C ARG A 147 15.93 27.11 14.56
N ASP A 148 15.38 28.11 15.18
CA ASP A 148 16.16 29.03 16.01
C ASP A 148 16.29 28.48 17.43
N PHE A 149 17.40 28.79 18.09
CA PHE A 149 17.67 28.40 19.46
C PHE A 149 18.42 29.50 20.20
N LYS A 150 18.39 29.46 21.53
CA LYS A 150 19.24 30.29 22.38
C LYS A 150 20.22 29.41 23.12
N LYS A 151 21.46 29.85 23.16
CA LYS A 151 22.50 29.23 23.98
C LYS A 151 22.39 29.67 25.44
N SER A 152 23.02 28.91 26.32
CA SER A 152 23.04 29.22 27.77
C SER A 152 23.65 30.59 28.11
N ASN A 153 24.49 31.17 27.23
CA ASN A 153 25.07 32.46 27.34
C ASN A 153 24.25 33.59 26.65
N ASP A 154 22.99 33.35 26.38
CA ASP A 154 22.01 34.26 25.74
C ASP A 154 22.35 34.66 24.28
N VAL A 155 23.26 33.95 23.63
CA VAL A 155 23.57 34.13 22.21
C VAL A 155 22.49 33.42 21.36
N ASN A 156 21.95 34.15 20.39
CA ASN A 156 21.01 33.59 19.44
C ASN A 156 21.75 32.71 18.42
N GLY A 157 21.15 31.56 18.07
CA GLY A 157 21.64 30.72 17.02
C GLY A 157 20.50 30.20 16.17
N SER A 158 20.82 29.74 14.98
CA SER A 158 19.88 28.99 14.13
C SER A 158 20.55 27.72 13.58
N ALA A 159 19.81 26.65 13.55
CA ALA A 159 20.23 25.41 12.95
C ALA A 159 19.33 25.09 11.76
N LYS A 160 19.92 24.85 10.60
CA LYS A 160 19.22 24.44 9.40
C LYS A 160 19.80 23.11 8.94
N ILE A 161 18.97 22.13 8.71
CA ILE A 161 19.37 20.84 8.16
C ILE A 161 18.73 20.63 6.80
N VAL A 162 19.50 20.07 5.87
CA VAL A 162 19.05 19.69 4.54
C VAL A 162 19.27 18.19 4.36
N MET A 163 18.18 17.49 4.15
CA MET A 163 18.15 16.03 3.95
C MET A 163 17.75 15.74 2.52
N ASP A 164 18.64 15.11 1.76
CA ASP A 164 18.36 14.69 0.39
C ASP A 164 17.40 13.48 0.35
N LEU A 165 16.46 13.54 -0.58
CA LEU A 165 15.55 12.46 -0.91
C LEU A 165 15.96 11.71 -2.19
N GLU A 166 17.24 11.78 -2.59
CA GLU A 166 17.75 11.09 -3.79
C GLU A 166 17.39 9.60 -3.77
N SER A 167 17.50 8.95 -2.60
CA SER A 167 17.03 7.57 -2.38
C SER A 167 15.55 7.36 -2.69
N PHE A 168 14.74 8.42 -2.76
CA PHE A 168 13.34 8.33 -3.13
C PHE A 168 13.14 8.11 -4.62
N THR A 169 13.91 8.79 -5.47
CA THR A 169 13.83 8.61 -6.94
C THR A 169 14.28 7.22 -7.32
N GLU A 170 15.37 6.73 -6.73
CA GLU A 170 15.85 5.36 -6.91
C GLU A 170 14.83 4.33 -6.41
N THR A 171 14.28 4.53 -5.21
CA THR A 171 13.24 3.65 -4.63
C THR A 171 11.98 3.63 -5.49
N ARG A 172 11.54 4.77 -6.00
CA ARG A 172 10.39 4.86 -6.91
C ARG A 172 10.64 4.08 -8.20
N ASP A 173 11.82 4.21 -8.78
CA ASP A 173 12.19 3.53 -10.02
C ASP A 173 12.29 2.01 -9.81
N ILE A 174 12.78 1.56 -8.67
CA ILE A 174 12.79 0.13 -8.30
C ILE A 174 11.34 -0.38 -8.17
N ILE A 175 10.47 0.35 -7.51
CA ILE A 175 9.06 -0.02 -7.34
C ILE A 175 8.36 -0.07 -8.70
N LEU A 176 8.58 0.91 -9.59
CA LEU A 176 8.02 0.91 -10.93
C LEU A 176 8.48 -0.30 -11.76
N LYS A 177 9.71 -0.78 -11.54
CA LYS A 177 10.22 -2.01 -12.17
C LYS A 177 9.60 -3.28 -11.58
N ILE A 178 9.32 -3.32 -10.27
CA ILE A 178 8.75 -4.49 -9.59
C ILE A 178 7.23 -4.59 -9.80
N LEU A 179 6.53 -3.46 -9.95
CA LEU A 179 5.08 -3.38 -10.06
C LEU A 179 4.47 -4.29 -11.15
N PRO A 180 5.00 -4.35 -12.39
CA PRO A 180 4.45 -5.26 -13.41
C PRO A 180 4.59 -6.74 -13.02
N TYR A 181 5.67 -7.12 -12.33
CA TYR A 181 5.84 -8.49 -11.85
C TYR A 181 4.85 -8.82 -10.75
N SER A 182 4.60 -7.91 -9.82
CA SER A 182 3.61 -8.09 -8.75
C SER A 182 2.19 -8.24 -9.32
N ILE A 183 1.83 -7.45 -10.32
CA ILE A 183 0.55 -7.56 -11.02
C ILE A 183 0.43 -8.91 -11.73
N PHE A 184 1.47 -9.34 -12.42
CA PHE A 184 1.46 -10.62 -13.14
C PHE A 184 1.28 -11.80 -12.19
N ILE A 185 2.06 -11.87 -11.11
CA ILE A 185 1.95 -12.93 -10.09
C ILE A 185 0.56 -12.92 -9.44
N SER A 186 0.04 -11.75 -9.10
CA SER A 186 -1.28 -11.60 -8.49
C SER A 186 -2.39 -12.07 -9.43
N LEU A 187 -2.26 -11.81 -10.74
CA LEU A 187 -3.19 -12.29 -11.76
C LEU A 187 -3.19 -13.82 -11.86
N LEU A 188 -2.03 -14.46 -11.81
CA LEU A 188 -1.93 -15.92 -11.78
C LEU A 188 -2.62 -16.52 -10.54
N ILE A 189 -2.40 -15.92 -9.38
CA ILE A 189 -3.07 -16.33 -8.13
C ILE A 189 -4.59 -16.16 -8.25
N ALA A 190 -5.05 -15.04 -8.82
CA ALA A 190 -6.48 -14.80 -9.05
C ALA A 190 -7.12 -15.82 -9.97
N LEU A 191 -6.45 -16.24 -11.04
CA LEU A 191 -6.91 -17.31 -11.95
C LEU A 191 -7.10 -18.62 -11.21
N ILE A 192 -6.10 -19.03 -10.42
CA ILE A 192 -6.15 -20.30 -9.67
C ILE A 192 -7.24 -20.23 -8.60
N ALA A 193 -7.29 -19.17 -7.81
CA ALA A 193 -8.28 -19.01 -6.74
C ALA A 193 -9.71 -18.99 -7.30
N SER A 194 -9.95 -18.25 -8.39
CA SER A 194 -11.25 -18.18 -9.05
C SER A 194 -11.68 -19.54 -9.60
N TYR A 195 -10.75 -20.30 -10.17
CA TYR A 195 -11.04 -21.67 -10.64
C TYR A 195 -11.46 -22.61 -9.51
N ILE A 196 -10.71 -22.60 -8.39
CA ILE A 196 -11.02 -23.43 -7.21
C ILE A 196 -12.38 -23.05 -6.64
N TYR A 197 -12.65 -21.75 -6.50
CA TYR A 197 -13.92 -21.23 -5.98
C TYR A 197 -15.10 -21.63 -6.87
N ALA A 198 -15.00 -21.41 -8.18
CA ALA A 198 -16.04 -21.77 -9.13
C ALA A 198 -16.33 -23.28 -9.10
N ARG A 199 -15.30 -24.11 -8.98
CA ARG A 199 -15.45 -25.56 -8.91
C ARG A 199 -16.12 -26.01 -7.61
N LYS A 200 -15.73 -25.44 -6.46
CA LYS A 200 -16.28 -25.82 -5.14
C LYS A 200 -17.75 -25.44 -4.95
N ILE A 201 -18.21 -24.38 -5.58
CA ILE A 201 -19.59 -23.88 -5.39
C ILE A 201 -20.48 -24.28 -6.58
N THR A 202 -20.03 -24.03 -7.80
CA THR A 202 -20.90 -24.16 -8.98
C THR A 202 -21.14 -25.60 -9.35
N THR A 203 -20.16 -26.50 -9.16
CA THR A 203 -20.31 -27.91 -9.52
C THR A 203 -21.36 -28.63 -8.67
N PRO A 204 -21.30 -28.53 -7.30
CA PRO A 204 -22.34 -29.17 -6.47
C PRO A 204 -23.74 -28.62 -6.72
N ILE A 205 -23.89 -27.30 -6.85
CA ILE A 205 -25.20 -26.69 -7.15
C ILE A 205 -25.76 -27.24 -8.47
N LYS A 206 -24.90 -27.40 -9.49
CA LYS A 206 -25.31 -27.96 -10.75
C LYS A 206 -25.73 -29.43 -10.61
N GLU A 207 -25.01 -30.24 -9.82
CA GLU A 207 -25.38 -31.63 -9.54
C GLU A 207 -26.75 -31.71 -8.86
N ILE A 208 -27.02 -30.87 -7.86
CA ILE A 208 -28.34 -30.79 -7.21
C ILE A 208 -29.42 -30.42 -8.23
N CYS A 209 -29.20 -29.42 -9.09
CA CYS A 209 -30.16 -29.04 -10.12
C CYS A 209 -30.41 -30.17 -11.13
N ASP A 210 -29.40 -30.93 -11.52
CA ASP A 210 -29.54 -32.03 -12.46
C ASP A 210 -30.29 -33.23 -11.82
N VAL A 211 -30.08 -33.49 -10.51
CA VAL A 211 -30.82 -34.49 -9.74
C VAL A 211 -32.27 -34.05 -9.53
N THR A 212 -32.54 -32.81 -9.18
CA THR A 212 -33.90 -32.28 -8.99
C THR A 212 -34.73 -32.42 -10.27
N LYS A 213 -34.13 -32.30 -11.45
CA LYS A 213 -34.83 -32.59 -12.72
C LYS A 213 -35.20 -34.06 -12.89
N LYS A 214 -34.41 -34.99 -12.34
CA LYS A 214 -34.76 -36.42 -12.32
C LYS A 214 -35.90 -36.68 -11.33
N MET A 215 -35.90 -35.97 -10.19
CA MET A 215 -36.98 -36.05 -9.21
C MET A 215 -38.31 -35.52 -9.77
N GLU A 216 -38.28 -34.47 -10.59
CA GLU A 216 -39.45 -33.93 -11.32
C GLU A 216 -40.12 -35.03 -12.19
N ASN A 217 -39.32 -35.92 -12.76
CA ASN A 217 -39.82 -37.06 -13.56
C ASN A 217 -40.15 -38.28 -12.68
N LEU A 218 -40.32 -38.13 -11.38
CA LEU A 218 -40.64 -39.18 -10.42
C LEU A 218 -39.66 -40.37 -10.44
N ASN A 219 -38.39 -40.12 -10.78
CA ASN A 219 -37.37 -41.15 -10.73
C ASN A 219 -37.03 -41.49 -9.26
N LYS A 220 -37.50 -42.61 -8.76
CA LYS A 220 -37.37 -43.08 -7.37
C LYS A 220 -35.90 -43.26 -6.92
N GLU A 221 -34.97 -43.40 -7.85
CA GLU A 221 -33.53 -43.54 -7.58
C GLU A 221 -32.81 -42.18 -7.54
N ALA A 222 -33.52 -41.06 -7.82
CA ALA A 222 -32.93 -39.76 -7.81
C ALA A 222 -32.60 -39.37 -6.37
N PHE A 223 -31.28 -39.10 -6.11
CA PHE A 223 -30.75 -38.74 -4.79
C PHE A 223 -29.61 -37.78 -4.95
N CYS A 224 -29.63 -36.66 -4.19
CA CYS A 224 -28.53 -35.72 -4.10
C CYS A 224 -27.49 -36.24 -3.13
N GLU A 225 -26.30 -36.58 -3.62
CA GLU A 225 -25.18 -37.00 -2.78
C GLU A 225 -24.67 -35.80 -1.96
N VAL A 226 -24.70 -35.95 -0.63
CA VAL A 226 -24.20 -34.89 0.30
C VAL A 226 -22.68 -35.01 0.38
N LYS A 227 -21.96 -34.11 -0.33
CA LYS A 227 -20.49 -34.14 -0.43
C LYS A 227 -19.80 -33.09 0.46
N THR A 228 -20.56 -32.15 1.03
CA THR A 228 -20.03 -31.02 1.80
C THR A 228 -20.81 -30.88 3.11
N GLU A 229 -20.13 -30.31 4.15
CA GLU A 229 -20.75 -30.03 5.45
C GLU A 229 -21.23 -28.58 5.57
N ASP A 230 -21.21 -27.84 4.46
CA ASP A 230 -21.65 -26.43 4.38
C ASP A 230 -23.14 -26.32 3.98
N GLU A 231 -23.57 -25.09 3.68
CA GLU A 231 -24.95 -24.76 3.28
C GLU A 231 -25.39 -25.53 2.01
N ILE A 232 -24.42 -25.90 1.16
CA ILE A 232 -24.71 -26.69 -0.06
C ILE A 232 -25.05 -28.13 0.32
N GLY A 233 -24.35 -28.70 1.30
CA GLY A 233 -24.66 -30.02 1.86
C GLY A 233 -26.03 -30.04 2.55
N ILE A 234 -26.34 -28.99 3.33
CA ILE A 234 -27.68 -28.84 3.93
C ILE A 234 -28.77 -28.75 2.87
N LEU A 235 -28.52 -27.99 1.80
CA LEU A 235 -29.46 -27.88 0.67
C LEU A 235 -29.71 -29.27 0.03
N ALA A 236 -28.66 -30.03 -0.22
CA ALA A 236 -28.78 -31.37 -0.78
C ALA A 236 -29.62 -32.30 0.11
N ALA A 237 -29.38 -32.29 1.42
CA ALA A 237 -30.13 -33.06 2.40
C ALA A 237 -31.63 -32.65 2.45
N ASN A 238 -31.92 -31.37 2.44
CA ASN A 238 -33.28 -30.85 2.45
C ASN A 238 -34.04 -31.22 1.16
N VAL A 239 -33.40 -31.19 -0.01
CA VAL A 239 -33.97 -31.61 -1.29
C VAL A 239 -34.32 -33.09 -1.25
N ASN A 240 -33.44 -33.94 -0.70
CA ASN A 240 -33.69 -35.36 -0.55
C ASN A 240 -34.90 -35.60 0.38
N SER A 241 -34.96 -34.99 1.54
CA SER A 241 -36.05 -35.12 2.49
C SER A 241 -37.40 -34.66 1.89
N LEU A 242 -37.40 -33.56 1.15
CA LEU A 242 -38.61 -33.08 0.47
C LEU A 242 -39.07 -34.08 -0.59
N TYR A 243 -38.15 -34.65 -1.34
CA TYR A 243 -38.50 -35.65 -2.35
C TYR A 243 -39.04 -36.95 -1.76
N GLU A 244 -38.45 -37.45 -0.67
CA GLU A 244 -38.94 -38.60 0.08
C GLU A 244 -40.36 -38.39 0.59
N ASN A 245 -40.64 -37.23 1.19
CA ASN A 245 -41.98 -36.85 1.65
C ASN A 245 -43.00 -36.80 0.50
N LEU A 246 -42.58 -36.29 -0.67
CA LEU A 246 -43.41 -36.28 -1.88
C LEU A 246 -43.76 -37.71 -2.35
N LEU A 247 -42.78 -38.59 -2.42
CA LEU A 247 -43.03 -39.99 -2.83
C LEU A 247 -43.95 -40.73 -1.86
N ASN A 248 -43.74 -40.51 -0.54
CA ASN A 248 -44.63 -41.11 0.48
C ASN A 248 -46.07 -40.61 0.35
N THR A 249 -46.24 -39.30 0.08
CA THR A 249 -47.58 -38.72 -0.15
C THR A 249 -48.25 -39.33 -1.40
N ILE A 250 -47.53 -39.51 -2.48
CA ILE A 250 -48.06 -40.13 -3.71
C ILE A 250 -48.51 -41.56 -3.43
N VAL A 251 -47.71 -42.34 -2.71
CA VAL A 251 -48.07 -43.73 -2.34
C VAL A 251 -49.34 -43.77 -1.50
N SER A 252 -49.44 -42.91 -0.49
CA SER A 252 -50.63 -42.81 0.36
C SER A 252 -51.88 -42.42 -0.42
N LEU A 253 -51.79 -41.48 -1.37
CA LEU A 253 -52.90 -41.10 -2.23
C LEU A 253 -53.31 -42.24 -3.19
N GLU A 254 -52.35 -42.98 -3.74
CA GLU A 254 -52.64 -44.16 -4.60
C GLU A 254 -53.38 -45.25 -3.82
N GLU A 255 -53.00 -45.49 -2.55
CA GLU A 255 -53.68 -46.44 -1.67
C GLU A 255 -55.09 -45.96 -1.33
N GLU A 256 -55.30 -44.70 -1.05
CA GLU A 256 -56.59 -44.12 -0.74
C GLU A 256 -57.55 -44.25 -1.97
N ILE A 257 -57.07 -43.84 -3.14
CA ILE A 257 -57.83 -44.01 -4.41
C ILE A 257 -58.25 -45.47 -4.65
N LYS A 258 -57.36 -46.44 -4.41
CA LYS A 258 -57.60 -47.81 -4.54
C LYS A 258 -58.71 -48.27 -3.57
N ASN A 259 -58.62 -47.91 -2.29
CA ASN A 259 -59.61 -48.30 -1.28
C ASN A 259 -61.00 -47.70 -1.59
N VAL A 260 -61.08 -46.47 -2.08
CA VAL A 260 -62.34 -45.84 -2.53
C VAL A 260 -62.93 -46.62 -3.71
N SER A 261 -62.11 -46.95 -4.72
CA SER A 261 -62.54 -47.73 -5.91
C SER A 261 -63.01 -49.14 -5.57
N GLU A 262 -62.44 -49.76 -4.53
CA GLU A 262 -62.86 -51.07 -4.05
C GLU A 262 -64.16 -51.03 -3.23
N SER A 263 -64.43 -49.94 -2.55
CA SER A 263 -65.64 -49.70 -1.74
C SER A 263 -66.89 -49.37 -2.58
N GLU A 264 -66.69 -48.94 -3.84
CA GLU A 264 -67.77 -48.59 -4.76
C GLU A 264 -68.24 -49.83 -5.64
N LYS A 265 -67.60 -50.95 -5.48
CA LYS A 265 -67.96 -52.23 -6.17
C LYS A 265 -68.77 -53.11 -5.25
#